data_0a84a9d07bdeb9edbefe462a56f3bf39
#
_entry.id   0a84a9d07bdeb9edbefe462a56f3bf39
#
_cell.length_a   1.000
_cell.length_b   1.000
_cell.length_c   1.000
_cell.angle_alpha   90.00
_cell.angle_beta   90.00
_cell.angle_gamma   90.00
#
_symmetry.space_group_name_H-M   'P 1'
#
loop_
_entity.id
_entity.type
_entity.pdbx_description
1 polymer ?
#
loop_
_entity_poly.entity_id
_entity_poly.type
_entity_poly.pdbx_seq_one_letter_code
_entity_poly.pdbx_strand_id
1 'polypeptide(L)'
;YTTYPVHRMSQMVMYELFLSSCEELALEDINHAWERIQTLKFSQKVHMKEKGIVFTPHRAGNNLGGAVWKITNNMQDILYAPCVNPHPSNHIQGLDFSSLENPSVLIMDSLHANETQTLPGEVLERITQTLHKGGSVLIPVEVVGTTLELLYMLELLWENNTEELGGFPLAFIGHVANSTIEFARSFLEWMSEEALARFEGARDNPFIF
;
A
#
# COMPACT_ATOMS: atom_id res chain seq x y z
N TYR A 1 -13.42 -3.30 11.23
CA TYR A 1 -13.40 -2.18 10.28
C TYR A 1 -12.03 -2.05 9.63
N THR A 2 -11.98 -1.60 8.38
CA THR A 2 -10.76 -1.32 7.64
C THR A 2 -11.03 -0.27 6.55
N THR A 3 -10.00 0.21 5.85
CA THR A 3 -10.19 1.02 4.64
C THR A 3 -10.49 0.12 3.44
N TYR A 4 -11.10 0.65 2.40
CA TYR A 4 -11.49 -0.15 1.24
C TYR A 4 -10.28 -0.74 0.49
N PRO A 5 -9.17 0.00 0.23
CA PRO A 5 -8.01 -0.60 -0.39
C PRO A 5 -7.38 -1.71 0.47
N VAL A 6 -7.25 -1.51 1.79
CA VAL A 6 -6.71 -2.54 2.69
C VAL A 6 -7.60 -3.78 2.68
N HIS A 7 -8.92 -3.62 2.65
CA HIS A 7 -9.85 -4.75 2.53
C HIS A 7 -9.53 -5.62 1.31
N ARG A 8 -9.41 -5.01 0.13
CA ARG A 8 -9.15 -5.75 -1.11
C ARG A 8 -7.74 -6.31 -1.18
N MET A 9 -6.73 -5.49 -0.84
CA MET A 9 -5.33 -5.93 -0.89
C MET A 9 -5.04 -7.05 0.11
N SER A 10 -5.58 -6.98 1.33
CA SER A 10 -5.40 -8.06 2.31
C SER A 10 -6.12 -9.35 1.90
N GLN A 11 -7.24 -9.26 1.18
CA GLN A 11 -7.89 -10.42 0.60
C GLN A 11 -6.99 -11.11 -0.44
N MET A 12 -6.30 -10.34 -1.28
CA MET A 12 -5.33 -10.89 -2.24
C MET A 12 -4.17 -11.58 -1.55
N VAL A 13 -3.64 -11.01 -0.47
CA VAL A 13 -2.61 -11.66 0.35
C VAL A 13 -3.10 -13.02 0.87
N MET A 14 -4.32 -13.10 1.38
CA MET A 14 -4.88 -14.36 1.87
C MET A 14 -5.10 -15.38 0.76
N TYR A 15 -5.50 -14.93 -0.42
CA TYR A 15 -5.61 -15.83 -1.59
C TYR A 15 -4.24 -16.36 -2.03
N GLU A 16 -3.21 -15.52 -2.07
CA GLU A 16 -1.85 -15.95 -2.39
C GLU A 16 -1.34 -16.98 -1.37
N LEU A 17 -1.55 -16.74 -0.08
CA LEU A 17 -1.20 -17.69 0.98
C LEU A 17 -1.94 -19.02 0.82
N PHE A 18 -3.25 -18.98 0.55
CA PHE A 18 -4.05 -20.17 0.29
C PHE A 18 -3.52 -20.96 -0.90
N LEU A 19 -3.25 -20.29 -2.02
CA LEU A 19 -2.77 -20.92 -3.24
C LEU A 19 -1.33 -21.44 -3.14
N SER A 20 -0.50 -20.81 -2.28
CA SER A 20 0.92 -21.16 -2.16
C SER A 20 1.18 -22.34 -1.20
N SER A 21 0.45 -22.48 -0.09
CA SER A 21 0.87 -23.44 0.95
C SER A 21 -0.13 -23.72 2.07
N CYS A 22 -1.33 -23.19 2.07
CA CYS A 22 -2.19 -23.31 3.25
C CYS A 22 -3.27 -24.40 3.04
N GLU A 23 -2.95 -25.62 3.47
CA GLU A 23 -3.91 -26.75 3.47
C GLU A 23 -5.01 -26.61 4.55
N GLU A 24 -4.84 -25.70 5.52
CA GLU A 24 -5.74 -25.54 6.68
C GLU A 24 -6.86 -24.53 6.46
N LEU A 25 -6.76 -23.66 5.43
CA LEU A 25 -7.76 -22.64 5.13
C LEU A 25 -8.59 -23.04 3.92
N ALA A 26 -9.91 -22.88 4.01
CA ALA A 26 -10.76 -22.98 2.82
C ALA A 26 -11.00 -21.57 2.22
N LEU A 27 -11.11 -21.51 0.91
CA LEU A 27 -11.41 -20.26 0.19
C LEU A 27 -12.74 -19.64 0.66
N GLU A 28 -13.70 -20.49 1.00
CA GLU A 28 -15.01 -20.08 1.53
C GLU A 28 -14.88 -19.39 2.90
N ASP A 29 -13.98 -19.87 3.76
CA ASP A 29 -13.72 -19.23 5.07
C ASP A 29 -13.13 -17.83 4.92
N ILE A 30 -12.20 -17.67 3.97
CA ILE A 30 -11.63 -16.36 3.65
C ILE A 30 -12.75 -15.42 3.20
N ASN A 31 -13.54 -15.81 2.22
CA ASN A 31 -14.62 -14.98 1.69
C ASN A 31 -15.63 -14.62 2.77
N HIS A 32 -16.06 -15.58 3.58
CA HIS A 32 -17.02 -15.36 4.65
C HIS A 32 -16.49 -14.43 5.75
N ALA A 33 -15.19 -14.49 6.05
CA ALA A 33 -14.55 -13.55 6.98
C ALA A 33 -14.54 -12.13 6.41
N TRP A 34 -14.21 -11.97 5.13
CA TRP A 34 -14.15 -10.66 4.47
C TRP A 34 -15.51 -9.99 4.30
N GLU A 35 -16.58 -10.75 4.05
CA GLU A 35 -17.95 -10.21 4.00
C GLU A 35 -18.40 -9.51 5.29
N ARG A 36 -17.80 -9.88 6.44
CA ARG A 36 -18.12 -9.26 7.74
C ARG A 36 -17.36 -7.99 8.04
N ILE A 37 -16.34 -7.68 7.23
CA ILE A 37 -15.51 -6.48 7.42
C ILE A 37 -16.23 -5.26 6.82
N GLN A 38 -16.41 -4.24 7.63
CA GLN A 38 -16.96 -2.96 7.19
C GLN A 38 -15.85 -2.03 6.73
N THR A 39 -15.99 -1.50 5.52
CA THR A 39 -15.01 -0.60 4.93
C THR A 39 -15.34 0.87 5.20
N LEU A 40 -14.30 1.68 5.42
CA LEU A 40 -14.40 3.10 5.74
C LEU A 40 -13.52 3.92 4.80
N LYS A 41 -13.88 5.19 4.61
CA LYS A 41 -13.01 6.20 4.00
C LYS A 41 -12.16 6.87 5.07
N PHE A 42 -11.03 7.46 4.67
CA PHE A 42 -10.27 8.32 5.58
C PHE A 42 -11.16 9.44 6.14
N SER A 43 -10.92 9.80 7.38
CA SER A 43 -11.68 10.80 8.14
C SER A 43 -13.15 10.46 8.41
N GLN A 44 -13.63 9.28 8.01
CA GLN A 44 -14.98 8.82 8.29
C GLN A 44 -15.11 8.39 9.75
N LYS A 45 -15.95 9.08 10.51
CA LYS A 45 -16.21 8.79 11.94
C LYS A 45 -17.22 7.66 12.10
N VAL A 46 -16.89 6.69 12.92
CA VAL A 46 -17.81 5.61 13.32
C VAL A 46 -18.09 5.71 14.80
N HIS A 47 -19.37 5.80 15.15
CA HIS A 47 -19.85 5.95 16.52
C HIS A 47 -20.34 4.61 17.06
N MET A 48 -19.66 4.06 18.05
CA MET A 48 -20.13 2.92 18.82
C MET A 48 -20.93 3.43 20.03
N LYS A 49 -22.22 3.74 19.80
CA LYS A 49 -23.10 4.41 20.78
C LYS A 49 -23.15 3.68 22.12
N GLU A 50 -23.22 2.34 22.10
CA GLU A 50 -23.30 1.53 23.32
C GLU A 50 -22.03 1.61 24.19
N LYS A 51 -20.90 1.94 23.59
CA LYS A 51 -19.59 2.01 24.26
C LYS A 51 -19.08 3.43 24.46
N GLY A 52 -19.77 4.45 23.91
CA GLY A 52 -19.34 5.84 23.97
C GLY A 52 -18.01 6.09 23.26
N ILE A 53 -17.65 5.28 22.25
CA ILE A 53 -16.40 5.34 21.53
C ILE A 53 -16.65 5.81 20.10
N VAL A 54 -15.80 6.72 19.63
CA VAL A 54 -15.73 7.12 18.21
C VAL A 54 -14.38 6.73 17.69
N PHE A 55 -14.31 6.11 16.52
CA PHE A 55 -13.04 5.86 15.86
C PHE A 55 -13.03 6.38 14.43
N THR A 56 -11.87 6.85 14.01
CA THR A 56 -11.66 7.52 12.74
C THR A 56 -10.35 7.05 12.13
N PRO A 57 -10.34 6.52 10.89
CA PRO A 57 -9.12 6.20 10.18
C PRO A 57 -8.51 7.48 9.57
N HIS A 58 -7.20 7.66 9.76
CA HIS A 58 -6.38 8.66 9.11
C HIS A 58 -5.31 7.97 8.27
N ARG A 59 -4.82 8.62 7.21
CA ARG A 59 -3.78 8.05 6.35
C ARG A 59 -2.51 7.74 7.16
N ALA A 60 -1.96 6.55 7.00
CA ALA A 60 -0.72 6.12 7.67
C ALA A 60 0.54 6.39 6.82
N GLY A 61 0.41 6.56 5.50
CA GLY A 61 1.51 6.86 4.59
C GLY A 61 2.42 5.68 4.22
N ASN A 62 2.15 4.48 4.72
CA ASN A 62 3.01 3.32 4.47
C ASN A 62 2.51 2.41 3.34
N ASN A 63 1.22 2.13 3.31
CA ASN A 63 0.59 1.27 2.32
C ASN A 63 -0.67 1.91 1.76
N LEU A 64 -1.06 1.50 0.56
CA LEU A 64 -2.28 1.97 -0.09
C LEU A 64 -3.50 1.71 0.79
N GLY A 65 -4.15 2.78 1.26
CA GLY A 65 -5.25 2.70 2.21
C GLY A 65 -4.84 2.43 3.67
N GLY A 66 -3.55 2.26 3.96
CA GLY A 66 -3.04 2.08 5.33
C GLY A 66 -3.51 3.20 6.27
N ALA A 67 -3.95 2.85 7.49
CA ALA A 67 -4.58 3.79 8.39
C ALA A 67 -3.99 3.81 9.79
N VAL A 68 -3.85 5.02 10.32
CA VAL A 68 -3.75 5.31 11.75
C VAL A 68 -5.17 5.46 12.27
N TRP A 69 -5.48 4.80 13.36
CA TRP A 69 -6.80 4.84 13.98
C TRP A 69 -6.80 5.79 15.18
N LYS A 70 -7.57 6.87 15.06
CA LYS A 70 -7.89 7.74 16.19
C LYS A 70 -9.13 7.19 16.89
N ILE A 71 -8.98 6.82 18.15
CA ILE A 71 -10.03 6.27 19.00
C ILE A 71 -10.30 7.29 20.11
N THR A 72 -11.46 7.92 20.03
CA THR A 72 -11.89 8.93 21.00
C THR A 72 -12.91 8.32 21.95
N ASN A 73 -12.64 8.42 23.23
CA ASN A 73 -13.58 8.18 24.31
C ASN A 73 -13.76 9.49 25.07
N ASN A 74 -14.94 9.81 25.53
CA ASN A 74 -15.42 11.06 26.16
C ASN A 74 -14.38 12.05 26.72
N MET A 75 -13.19 11.61 27.11
CA MET A 75 -12.12 12.41 27.72
C MET A 75 -10.71 12.19 27.12
N GLN A 76 -10.52 11.19 26.30
CA GLN A 76 -9.17 10.79 25.85
C GLN A 76 -9.16 10.37 24.39
N ASP A 77 -8.12 10.78 23.71
CA ASP A 77 -7.78 10.35 22.36
C ASP A 77 -6.63 9.35 22.41
N ILE A 78 -6.83 8.20 21.82
CA ILE A 78 -5.81 7.16 21.63
C ILE A 78 -5.51 7.08 20.14
N LEU A 79 -4.23 7.12 19.76
CA LEU A 79 -3.78 6.82 18.42
C LEU A 79 -3.18 5.42 18.36
N TYR A 80 -3.74 4.58 17.51
CA TYR A 80 -3.19 3.29 17.15
C TYR A 80 -2.56 3.39 15.77
N ALA A 81 -1.22 3.36 15.73
CA ALA A 81 -0.39 3.65 14.58
C ALA A 81 0.69 2.56 14.37
N PRO A 82 0.29 1.31 14.07
CA PRO A 82 1.24 0.19 14.04
C PRO A 82 2.29 0.33 12.94
N CYS A 83 1.95 0.97 11.84
CA CYS A 83 2.84 1.12 10.70
C CYS A 83 2.61 2.47 10.04
N VAL A 84 3.57 3.37 10.18
CA VAL A 84 3.45 4.75 9.69
C VAL A 84 4.68 5.15 8.88
N ASN A 85 4.45 5.97 7.85
CA ASN A 85 5.49 6.62 7.11
C ASN A 85 5.16 8.12 6.95
N PRO A 86 5.95 9.02 7.56
CA PRO A 86 5.75 10.45 7.40
C PRO A 86 6.24 10.98 6.04
N HIS A 87 7.10 10.23 5.37
CA HIS A 87 7.66 10.66 4.09
C HIS A 87 6.72 10.23 2.94
N PRO A 88 6.43 11.13 2.00
CA PRO A 88 5.68 10.75 0.81
C PRO A 88 6.51 9.77 -0.03
N SER A 89 5.85 8.80 -0.60
CA SER A 89 6.37 7.95 -1.67
C SER A 89 5.78 8.38 -3.02
N ASN A 90 6.23 7.78 -4.13
CA ASN A 90 5.75 8.19 -5.45
C ASN A 90 4.25 7.96 -5.63
N HIS A 91 3.72 6.86 -5.06
CA HIS A 91 2.30 6.53 -5.23
C HIS A 91 1.43 6.84 -4.01
N ILE A 92 2.01 7.15 -2.83
CA ILE A 92 1.26 7.42 -1.59
C ILE A 92 1.76 8.69 -0.90
N GLN A 93 0.84 9.53 -0.46
CA GLN A 93 1.18 10.65 0.44
C GLN A 93 1.55 10.13 1.83
N GLY A 94 2.56 10.74 2.45
CA GLY A 94 2.95 10.45 3.82
C GLY A 94 1.87 10.79 4.84
N LEU A 95 2.10 10.37 6.09
CA LEU A 95 1.25 10.72 7.21
C LEU A 95 1.34 12.23 7.50
N ASP A 96 0.20 12.90 7.53
CA ASP A 96 0.08 14.27 8.00
C ASP A 96 -0.19 14.29 9.51
N PHE A 97 0.84 14.62 10.29
CA PHE A 97 0.73 14.74 11.74
C PHE A 97 -0.15 15.90 12.19
N SER A 98 -0.34 16.93 11.35
CA SER A 98 -1.17 18.10 11.70
C SER A 98 -2.65 17.72 11.86
N SER A 99 -3.08 16.65 11.19
CA SER A 99 -4.43 16.11 11.30
C SER A 99 -4.67 15.29 12.58
N LEU A 100 -3.59 14.93 13.28
CA LEU A 100 -3.59 14.12 14.49
C LEU A 100 -3.29 15.04 15.69
N GLU A 101 -4.34 15.59 16.31
CA GLU A 101 -4.20 16.39 17.53
C GLU A 101 -3.49 15.58 18.63
N ASN A 102 -2.97 16.28 19.63
CA ASN A 102 -2.21 15.69 20.74
C ASN A 102 -2.97 14.54 21.42
N PRO A 103 -2.60 13.29 21.19
CA PRO A 103 -3.27 12.15 21.80
C PRO A 103 -2.85 11.98 23.25
N SER A 104 -3.74 11.44 24.09
CA SER A 104 -3.40 11.05 25.45
C SER A 104 -2.52 9.79 25.47
N VAL A 105 -2.67 8.91 24.47
CA VAL A 105 -1.92 7.67 24.32
C VAL A 105 -1.58 7.46 22.85
N LEU A 106 -0.34 7.08 22.58
CA LEU A 106 0.14 6.66 21.27
C LEU A 106 0.64 5.21 21.36
N ILE A 107 0.08 4.34 20.51
CA ILE A 107 0.50 2.94 20.36
C ILE A 107 1.14 2.81 18.99
N MET A 108 2.44 2.50 18.95
CA MET A 108 3.23 2.36 17.72
C MET A 108 3.98 1.04 17.71
N ASP A 109 4.29 0.56 16.52
CA ASP A 109 5.26 -0.51 16.30
C ASP A 109 6.68 0.07 16.29
N SER A 110 7.63 -0.71 16.75
CA SER A 110 9.06 -0.37 16.73
C SER A 110 9.86 -1.17 15.69
N LEU A 111 9.20 -1.99 14.89
CA LEU A 111 9.85 -2.91 13.93
C LEU A 111 10.84 -2.19 13.01
N HIS A 112 10.47 -1.01 12.51
CA HIS A 112 11.27 -0.22 11.57
C HIS A 112 12.06 0.92 12.22
N ALA A 113 12.13 0.97 13.55
CA ALA A 113 12.75 2.10 14.27
C ALA A 113 14.26 2.27 13.98
N ASN A 114 14.95 1.20 13.58
CA ASN A 114 16.38 1.20 13.29
C ASN A 114 16.70 0.93 11.80
N GLU A 115 15.70 0.92 10.92
CA GLU A 115 15.96 0.69 9.50
C GLU A 115 16.56 1.95 8.86
N THR A 116 17.73 1.78 8.27
CA THR A 116 18.31 2.75 7.34
C THR A 116 17.58 2.60 6.01
N GLN A 117 16.85 3.61 5.58
CA GLN A 117 16.25 3.61 4.25
C GLN A 117 17.35 3.50 3.20
N THR A 118 17.36 2.40 2.46
CA THR A 118 18.14 2.30 1.22
C THR A 118 17.53 3.29 0.23
N LEU A 119 18.36 4.15 -0.35
CA LEU A 119 17.88 5.13 -1.33
C LEU A 119 17.32 4.38 -2.54
N PRO A 120 16.07 4.62 -2.93
CA PRO A 120 15.44 3.96 -4.07
C PRO A 120 16.28 4.05 -5.35
N GLY A 121 16.98 5.16 -5.55
CA GLY A 121 17.86 5.38 -6.69
C GLY A 121 18.98 4.37 -6.84
N GLU A 122 19.57 3.90 -5.74
CA GLU A 122 20.65 2.90 -5.80
C GLU A 122 20.14 1.54 -6.33
N VAL A 123 18.92 1.18 -5.97
CA VAL A 123 18.28 -0.06 -6.44
C VAL A 123 18.03 0.02 -7.93
N LEU A 124 17.44 1.11 -8.41
CA LEU A 124 17.15 1.34 -9.83
C LEU A 124 18.44 1.39 -10.68
N GLU A 125 19.48 2.03 -10.18
CA GLU A 125 20.79 2.07 -10.84
C GLU A 125 21.37 0.67 -10.98
N ARG A 126 21.34 -0.15 -9.94
CA ARG A 126 21.81 -1.55 -10.00
C ARG A 126 21.04 -2.40 -11.01
N ILE A 127 19.72 -2.21 -11.09
CA ILE A 127 18.88 -2.88 -12.09
C ILE A 127 19.36 -2.50 -13.49
N THR A 128 19.44 -1.21 -13.78
CA THR A 128 19.86 -0.68 -15.08
C THR A 128 21.26 -1.18 -15.49
N GLN A 129 22.23 -1.10 -14.58
CA GLN A 129 23.59 -1.59 -14.82
C GLN A 129 23.64 -3.09 -15.12
N THR A 130 22.78 -3.88 -14.47
CA THR A 130 22.72 -5.33 -14.70
C THR A 130 22.14 -5.65 -16.06
N LEU A 131 21.08 -4.97 -16.46
CA LEU A 131 20.44 -5.13 -17.77
C LEU A 131 21.39 -4.73 -18.91
N HIS A 132 22.10 -3.60 -18.79
CA HIS A 132 23.08 -3.16 -19.79
C HIS A 132 24.25 -4.13 -19.97
N LYS A 133 24.59 -4.92 -18.96
CA LYS A 133 25.59 -6.00 -19.05
C LYS A 133 25.02 -7.29 -19.65
N GLY A 134 23.78 -7.29 -20.12
CA GLY A 134 23.10 -8.47 -20.65
C GLY A 134 22.64 -9.46 -19.58
N GLY A 135 22.56 -9.04 -18.32
CA GLY A 135 22.05 -9.84 -17.22
C GLY A 135 20.54 -9.77 -17.08
N SER A 136 20.00 -10.61 -16.18
CA SER A 136 18.61 -10.57 -15.75
C SER A 136 18.53 -10.25 -14.27
N VAL A 137 17.44 -9.60 -13.84
CA VAL A 137 17.22 -9.24 -12.44
C VAL A 137 15.99 -9.97 -11.93
N LEU A 138 16.12 -10.66 -10.80
CA LEU A 138 15.04 -11.28 -10.07
C LEU A 138 14.89 -10.57 -8.72
N ILE A 139 13.72 -10.04 -8.46
CA ILE A 139 13.42 -9.32 -7.22
C ILE A 139 12.33 -10.08 -6.48
N PRO A 140 12.63 -10.73 -5.35
CA PRO A 140 11.62 -11.30 -4.47
C PRO A 140 10.80 -10.18 -3.85
N VAL A 141 9.47 -10.23 -3.98
CA VAL A 141 8.56 -9.21 -3.48
C VAL A 141 7.34 -9.84 -2.82
N GLU A 142 6.70 -9.10 -1.96
CA GLU A 142 5.38 -9.44 -1.43
C GLU A 142 4.30 -9.14 -2.48
N VAL A 143 3.09 -9.62 -2.23
CA VAL A 143 1.96 -9.42 -3.17
C VAL A 143 1.50 -7.96 -3.21
N VAL A 144 1.62 -7.25 -2.09
CA VAL A 144 1.14 -5.88 -1.89
C VAL A 144 2.15 -5.08 -1.06
N GLY A 145 1.79 -3.90 -0.63
CA GLY A 145 2.65 -3.07 0.23
C GLY A 145 3.70 -2.32 -0.59
N THR A 146 4.96 -2.45 -0.20
CA THR A 146 6.10 -1.80 -0.86
C THR A 146 6.29 -2.24 -2.31
N THR A 147 5.73 -3.39 -2.69
CA THR A 147 5.75 -3.87 -4.07
C THR A 147 5.08 -2.89 -5.03
N LEU A 148 3.98 -2.26 -4.64
CA LEU A 148 3.31 -1.27 -5.49
C LEU A 148 4.19 -0.04 -5.73
N GLU A 149 4.95 0.40 -4.73
CA GLU A 149 5.93 1.48 -4.90
C GLU A 149 7.02 1.08 -5.88
N LEU A 150 7.57 -0.12 -5.71
CA LEU A 150 8.60 -0.64 -6.62
C LEU A 150 8.09 -0.73 -8.06
N LEU A 151 6.89 -1.28 -8.27
CA LEU A 151 6.28 -1.38 -9.59
C LEU A 151 6.09 0.00 -10.23
N TYR A 152 5.59 0.96 -9.46
CA TYR A 152 5.42 2.34 -9.93
C TYR A 152 6.77 3.00 -10.29
N MET A 153 7.80 2.80 -9.48
CA MET A 153 9.15 3.30 -9.77
C MET A 153 9.76 2.66 -11.02
N LEU A 154 9.56 1.35 -11.22
CA LEU A 154 10.02 0.64 -12.41
C LEU A 154 9.28 1.15 -13.66
N GLU A 155 7.97 1.36 -13.57
CA GLU A 155 7.21 1.95 -14.67
C GLU A 155 7.76 3.32 -15.07
N LEU A 156 7.98 4.21 -14.09
CA LEU A 156 8.60 5.52 -14.33
C LEU A 156 9.98 5.41 -14.96
N LEU A 157 10.79 4.45 -14.51
CA LEU A 157 12.13 4.24 -15.03
C LEU A 157 12.10 3.79 -16.51
N TRP A 158 11.23 2.86 -16.87
CA TRP A 158 11.07 2.37 -18.24
C TRP A 158 10.50 3.44 -19.18
N GLU A 159 9.51 4.18 -18.71
CA GLU A 159 8.91 5.26 -19.49
C GLU A 159 9.90 6.39 -19.79
N ASN A 160 10.69 6.81 -18.79
CA ASN A 160 11.69 7.85 -18.96
C ASN A 160 12.91 7.40 -19.79
N ASN A 161 13.14 6.09 -19.93
CA ASN A 161 14.30 5.53 -20.62
C ASN A 161 13.87 4.50 -21.68
N THR A 162 12.81 4.77 -22.41
CA THR A 162 12.22 3.83 -23.38
C THR A 162 13.21 3.39 -24.48
N GLU A 163 14.12 4.28 -24.91
CA GLU A 163 15.14 3.95 -25.91
C GLU A 163 16.14 2.93 -25.41
N GLU A 164 16.49 2.94 -24.12
CA GLU A 164 17.48 2.06 -23.51
C GLU A 164 16.86 0.81 -22.89
N LEU A 165 15.72 0.97 -22.21
CA LEU A 165 15.08 -0.09 -21.42
C LEU A 165 13.87 -0.73 -22.09
N GLY A 166 13.30 -0.13 -23.12
CA GLY A 166 12.10 -0.65 -23.78
C GLY A 166 12.24 -2.05 -24.39
N GLY A 167 13.47 -2.50 -24.64
CA GLY A 167 13.76 -3.87 -25.11
C GLY A 167 13.79 -4.93 -24.01
N PHE A 168 13.77 -4.54 -22.73
CA PHE A 168 13.79 -5.45 -21.60
C PHE A 168 12.39 -5.65 -21.05
N PRO A 169 11.86 -6.89 -21.05
CA PRO A 169 10.54 -7.15 -20.51
C PRO A 169 10.52 -7.04 -18.99
N LEU A 170 9.46 -6.43 -18.45
CA LEU A 170 9.10 -6.48 -17.03
C LEU A 170 8.04 -7.55 -16.84
N ALA A 171 8.18 -8.37 -15.80
CA ALA A 171 7.20 -9.37 -15.44
C ALA A 171 6.97 -9.38 -13.93
N PHE A 172 5.73 -9.19 -13.51
CA PHE A 172 5.29 -9.41 -12.13
C PHE A 172 4.58 -10.76 -12.06
N ILE A 173 5.18 -11.71 -11.34
CA ILE A 173 4.74 -13.11 -11.32
C ILE A 173 4.23 -13.47 -9.92
N GLY A 174 3.01 -13.97 -9.85
CA GLY A 174 2.33 -14.42 -8.63
C GLY A 174 0.93 -14.91 -8.98
N HIS A 175 0.31 -15.72 -8.14
CA HIS A 175 -1.03 -16.26 -8.39
C HIS A 175 -2.09 -15.15 -8.52
N VAL A 176 -1.94 -14.08 -7.73
CA VAL A 176 -2.87 -12.95 -7.70
C VAL A 176 -2.29 -11.66 -8.27
N ALA A 177 -1.13 -11.72 -8.94
CA ALA A 177 -0.42 -10.55 -9.44
C ALA A 177 -1.31 -9.63 -10.31
N ASN A 178 -2.03 -10.20 -11.27
CA ASN A 178 -2.94 -9.46 -12.14
C ASN A 178 -4.05 -8.76 -11.34
N SER A 179 -4.69 -9.49 -10.42
CA SER A 179 -5.76 -8.94 -9.58
C SER A 179 -5.24 -7.81 -8.67
N THR A 180 -4.01 -7.94 -8.15
CA THR A 180 -3.37 -6.90 -7.34
C THR A 180 -3.20 -5.62 -8.14
N ILE A 181 -2.71 -5.70 -9.37
CA ILE A 181 -2.55 -4.55 -10.25
C ILE A 181 -3.90 -3.92 -10.62
N GLU A 182 -4.90 -4.73 -10.98
CA GLU A 182 -6.23 -4.21 -11.31
C GLU A 182 -6.89 -3.49 -10.12
N PHE A 183 -6.75 -4.03 -8.90
CA PHE A 183 -7.22 -3.33 -7.71
C PHE A 183 -6.42 -2.05 -7.45
N ALA A 184 -5.09 -2.06 -7.58
CA ALA A 184 -4.29 -0.85 -7.43
C ALA A 184 -4.75 0.24 -8.39
N ARG A 185 -5.00 -0.08 -9.66
CA ARG A 185 -5.57 0.82 -10.67
C ARG A 185 -6.94 1.37 -10.28
N SER A 186 -7.75 0.60 -9.60
CA SER A 186 -9.08 1.05 -9.16
C SER A 186 -9.06 1.98 -7.95
N PHE A 187 -7.89 2.14 -7.28
CA PHE A 187 -7.74 2.93 -6.06
C PHE A 187 -6.94 4.22 -6.24
N LEU A 188 -6.94 4.80 -7.42
CA LEU A 188 -6.22 6.05 -7.73
C LEU A 188 -6.56 7.18 -6.76
N GLU A 189 -7.82 7.30 -6.34
CA GLU A 189 -8.27 8.30 -5.36
C GLU A 189 -7.60 8.19 -3.97
N TRP A 190 -6.95 7.05 -3.69
CA TRP A 190 -6.23 6.77 -2.45
C TRP A 190 -4.73 7.02 -2.57
N MET A 191 -4.25 7.28 -3.77
CA MET A 191 -2.85 7.54 -4.08
C MET A 191 -2.45 8.99 -3.79
N SER A 192 -1.22 9.33 -4.12
CA SER A 192 -0.70 10.69 -4.04
C SER A 192 -1.37 11.60 -5.07
N GLU A 193 -1.39 12.90 -4.79
CA GLU A 193 -1.88 13.90 -5.75
C GLU A 193 -1.07 13.90 -7.05
N GLU A 194 0.24 13.60 -6.96
CA GLU A 194 1.13 13.50 -8.12
C GLU A 194 0.75 12.30 -9.01
N ALA A 195 0.50 11.13 -8.41
CA ALA A 195 0.06 9.96 -9.14
C ALA A 195 -1.32 10.19 -9.80
N LEU A 196 -2.23 10.83 -9.08
CA LEU A 196 -3.56 11.17 -9.59
C LEU A 196 -3.50 12.18 -10.73
N ALA A 197 -2.71 13.27 -10.57
CA ALA A 197 -2.55 14.30 -11.60
C ALA A 197 -1.93 13.75 -12.89
N ARG A 198 -0.98 12.80 -12.76
CA ARG A 198 -0.38 12.11 -13.91
C ARG A 198 -1.42 11.31 -14.67
N PHE A 199 -2.26 10.55 -13.95
CA PHE A 199 -3.35 9.80 -14.55
C PHE A 199 -4.35 10.72 -15.28
N GLU A 200 -4.76 11.82 -14.67
CA GLU A 200 -5.69 12.78 -15.28
C GLU A 200 -5.08 13.49 -16.50
N GLY A 201 -3.78 13.81 -16.45
CA GLY A 201 -3.07 14.51 -17.51
C GLY A 201 -2.78 13.66 -18.74
N ALA A 202 -2.31 12.46 -18.55
CA ALA A 202 -1.89 11.55 -19.62
C ALA A 202 -3.01 10.63 -20.12
N ARG A 203 -4.10 10.49 -19.36
CA ARG A 203 -5.13 9.44 -19.51
C ARG A 203 -4.56 8.01 -19.43
N ASP A 204 -3.33 7.88 -18.97
CA ASP A 204 -2.66 6.61 -18.81
C ASP A 204 -2.78 6.17 -17.36
N ASN A 205 -3.37 5.01 -17.16
CA ASN A 205 -3.49 4.43 -15.84
C ASN A 205 -2.09 3.98 -15.36
N PRO A 206 -1.64 4.27 -14.12
CA PRO A 206 -0.42 3.70 -13.58
C PRO A 206 -0.49 2.17 -13.59
N PHE A 207 0.69 1.52 -13.57
CA PHE A 207 0.83 0.07 -13.64
C PHE A 207 0.39 -0.53 -15.00
N ILE A 208 0.75 0.11 -16.12
CA ILE A 208 0.60 -0.41 -17.48
C ILE A 208 1.79 -1.34 -17.79
N PHE A 209 1.76 -2.57 -17.31
CA PHE A 209 2.75 -3.61 -17.66
C PHE A 209 2.18 -4.57 -18.68
#